data_25e32a8795e01a466566a8a0963b6ffd
#
_entry.id   25e32a8795e01a466566a8a0963b6ffd
#
_cell.length_a   1.000
_cell.length_b   1.000
_cell.length_c   1.000
_cell.angle_alpha   90.00
_cell.angle_beta   90.00
_cell.angle_gamma   90.00
#
_symmetry.space_group_name_H-M   'P 1'
#
loop_
_entity.id
_entity.type
_entity.pdbx_description
1 polymer ?
#
loop_
_entity_poly.entity_id
_entity_poly.type
_entity_poly.pdbx_seq_one_letter_code
_entity_poly.pdbx_strand_id
1 'polypeptide(L)'
;MKLWSNYASEFFSKTTYNRHIDRRQMYKIAIDKTEVNSLPQVVFPGKVVVIDSMFQLKAAVEVLRKADVVGFDTETRPSFRKGEHHKVALIQLSTSDICFLFRVNKIGVPQVLADYLADDHCLKIGLSTQDDFRQLSKVTDVAPGGFVELQKMVGRYNISDISLQKIFAILFNQKISKSQRLTNWEC
;
A
#
# COMPACT_ATOMS: atom_id res chain seq x y z
N MET A 1 0.60 8.03 6.39
CA MET A 1 0.39 7.72 4.97
C MET A 1 1.64 7.03 4.44
N LYS A 2 1.54 5.77 4.10
CA LYS A 2 2.66 5.03 3.53
C LYS A 2 2.72 5.31 2.03
N LEU A 3 3.64 6.14 1.61
CA LEU A 3 3.84 6.58 0.21
C LEU A 3 4.20 5.43 -0.77
N TRP A 4 4.47 4.26 -0.24
CA TRP A 4 4.86 3.08 -1.01
C TRP A 4 3.85 2.69 -2.09
N SER A 5 2.57 2.77 -1.78
CA SER A 5 1.50 2.37 -2.69
C SER A 5 1.62 3.03 -4.07
N ASN A 6 2.25 4.21 -4.12
CA ASN A 6 2.42 4.98 -5.34
C ASN A 6 3.56 4.48 -6.25
N TYR A 7 4.49 3.69 -5.68
CA TYR A 7 5.63 3.14 -6.42
C TYR A 7 5.45 1.66 -6.80
N ALA A 8 4.30 1.09 -6.46
CA ALA A 8 3.98 -0.30 -6.77
C ALA A 8 4.04 -0.58 -8.27
N SER A 9 3.48 0.29 -9.10
CA SER A 9 3.51 0.17 -10.56
C SER A 9 4.92 0.30 -11.13
N GLU A 10 5.73 1.23 -10.61
CA GLU A 10 7.13 1.41 -11.03
C GLU A 10 7.99 0.19 -10.66
N PHE A 11 7.79 -0.37 -9.47
CA PHE A 11 8.46 -1.60 -9.07
C PHE A 11 8.08 -2.77 -9.99
N PHE A 12 6.80 -2.93 -10.29
CA PHE A 12 6.32 -3.96 -11.20
C PHE A 12 6.92 -3.80 -12.60
N SER A 13 6.95 -2.58 -13.12
CA SER A 13 7.56 -2.27 -14.42
C SER A 13 9.05 -2.63 -14.44
N LYS A 14 9.82 -2.19 -13.45
CA LYS A 14 11.26 -2.51 -13.34
C LYS A 14 11.53 -4.01 -13.23
N THR A 15 10.66 -4.75 -12.54
CA THR A 15 10.86 -6.20 -12.34
C THR A 15 10.38 -7.06 -13.51
N THR A 16 9.42 -6.58 -14.29
CA THR A 16 8.88 -7.32 -15.45
C THR A 16 9.75 -7.13 -16.70
N TYR A 17 10.36 -5.95 -16.88
CA TYR A 17 11.16 -5.63 -18.05
C TYR A 17 12.50 -6.40 -18.12
N ASN A 18 13.06 -6.83 -16.99
CA ASN A 18 14.37 -7.49 -16.91
C ASN A 18 14.30 -9.03 -16.92
N ARG A 19 13.64 -9.63 -17.90
CA ARG A 19 13.52 -11.11 -18.00
C ARG A 19 14.85 -11.85 -18.21
N HIS A 20 15.94 -11.19 -18.61
CA HIS A 20 17.22 -11.82 -18.98
C HIS A 20 18.41 -11.51 -18.03
N ILE A 21 18.21 -10.70 -16.97
CA ILE A 21 19.25 -10.44 -15.99
C ILE A 21 19.08 -11.41 -14.81
N ASP A 22 20.20 -11.94 -14.30
CA ASP A 22 20.15 -12.73 -13.05
C ASP A 22 19.62 -11.83 -11.92
N ARG A 23 18.34 -12.02 -11.60
CA ARG A 23 17.57 -11.20 -10.65
C ARG A 23 18.18 -11.20 -9.25
N ARG A 24 19.07 -12.16 -8.93
CA ARG A 24 19.68 -12.33 -7.61
C ARG A 24 20.83 -11.35 -7.34
N GLN A 25 21.40 -10.73 -8.38
CA GLN A 25 22.50 -9.77 -8.23
C GLN A 25 22.07 -8.30 -8.44
N MET A 26 20.81 -8.05 -8.71
CA MET A 26 20.33 -6.72 -9.09
C MET A 26 20.16 -5.74 -7.90
N TYR A 27 19.91 -6.26 -6.71
CA TYR A 27 19.62 -5.44 -5.53
C TYR A 27 20.51 -5.81 -4.34
N LYS A 28 20.70 -4.88 -3.39
CA LYS A 28 21.29 -5.20 -2.09
C LYS A 28 20.41 -6.19 -1.34
N ILE A 29 21.02 -7.17 -0.69
CA ILE A 29 20.31 -8.17 0.13
C ILE A 29 19.61 -7.48 1.31
N ALA A 30 20.31 -6.52 1.94
CA ALA A 30 19.81 -5.77 3.09
C ALA A 30 20.43 -4.36 3.10
N ILE A 31 19.84 -3.46 3.86
CA ILE A 31 20.31 -2.09 4.07
C ILE A 31 20.23 -1.74 5.56
N ASP A 32 21.27 -1.09 6.08
CA ASP A 32 21.24 -0.65 7.47
C ASP A 32 20.46 0.66 7.67
N LYS A 33 20.14 0.96 8.93
CA LYS A 33 19.35 2.15 9.27
C LYS A 33 20.09 3.45 9.01
N THR A 34 21.42 3.46 9.17
CA THR A 34 22.27 4.63 8.96
C THR A 34 22.29 4.99 7.50
N GLU A 35 22.46 3.98 6.63
CA GLU A 35 22.42 4.15 5.19
C GLU A 35 21.04 4.66 4.73
N VAL A 36 19.93 4.06 5.22
CA VAL A 36 18.58 4.55 4.92
C VAL A 36 18.40 6.02 5.32
N ASN A 37 18.92 6.43 6.47
CA ASN A 37 18.79 7.80 6.95
C ASN A 37 19.55 8.82 6.09
N SER A 38 20.64 8.42 5.43
CA SER A 38 21.42 9.28 4.53
C SER A 38 20.77 9.51 3.17
N LEU A 39 19.79 8.67 2.78
CA LEU A 39 19.15 8.76 1.47
C LEU A 39 18.24 10.00 1.36
N PRO A 40 18.07 10.54 0.13
CA PRO A 40 17.12 11.61 -0.11
C PRO A 40 15.70 11.16 0.21
N GLN A 41 14.94 12.06 0.84
CA GLN A 41 13.55 11.79 1.18
C GLN A 41 12.66 12.00 -0.04
N VAL A 42 11.80 11.01 -0.32
CA VAL A 42 10.79 11.12 -1.35
C VAL A 42 9.49 11.70 -0.78
N VAL A 43 8.81 12.48 -1.61
CA VAL A 43 7.45 12.97 -1.38
C VAL A 43 6.60 12.49 -2.55
N PHE A 44 5.38 12.03 -2.25
CA PHE A 44 4.46 11.65 -3.31
C PHE A 44 4.14 12.84 -4.22
N PRO A 45 4.45 12.75 -5.52
CA PRO A 45 4.25 13.88 -6.44
C PRO A 45 2.81 14.01 -6.92
N GLY A 46 1.97 12.98 -6.70
CA GLY A 46 0.61 12.90 -7.20
C GLY A 46 -0.42 13.57 -6.30
N LYS A 47 -1.66 13.52 -6.74
CA LYS A 47 -2.81 14.08 -6.02
C LYS A 47 -3.29 13.12 -4.92
N VAL A 48 -3.57 13.66 -3.74
CA VAL A 48 -4.25 12.92 -2.66
C VAL A 48 -5.70 13.36 -2.58
N VAL A 49 -6.63 12.42 -2.61
CA VAL A 49 -8.08 12.68 -2.59
C VAL A 49 -8.72 11.89 -1.47
N VAL A 50 -9.39 12.59 -0.56
CA VAL A 50 -10.16 11.97 0.52
C VAL A 50 -11.56 11.64 -0.01
N ILE A 51 -12.00 10.41 0.25
CA ILE A 51 -13.30 9.86 -0.16
C ILE A 51 -14.13 9.63 1.10
N ASP A 52 -15.15 10.45 1.30
CA ASP A 52 -16.05 10.39 2.44
C ASP A 52 -17.55 10.44 2.04
N SER A 53 -17.85 10.30 0.76
CA SER A 53 -19.20 10.22 0.20
C SER A 53 -19.32 9.16 -0.90
N MET A 54 -20.56 8.65 -1.10
CA MET A 54 -20.84 7.63 -2.12
C MET A 54 -20.63 8.12 -3.55
N PHE A 55 -20.85 9.41 -3.80
CA PHE A 55 -20.63 10.00 -5.12
C PHE A 55 -19.13 9.99 -5.47
N GLN A 56 -18.28 10.45 -4.57
CA GLN A 56 -16.83 10.44 -4.74
C GLN A 56 -16.28 9.01 -4.86
N LEU A 57 -16.83 8.06 -4.09
CA LEU A 57 -16.40 6.66 -4.09
C LEU A 57 -16.58 6.02 -5.46
N LYS A 58 -17.73 6.18 -6.10
CA LYS A 58 -17.96 5.63 -7.44
C LYS A 58 -16.95 6.17 -8.46
N ALA A 59 -16.74 7.49 -8.45
CA ALA A 59 -15.76 8.13 -9.36
C ALA A 59 -14.33 7.64 -9.10
N ALA A 60 -13.93 7.47 -7.83
CA ALA A 60 -12.60 6.96 -7.47
C ALA A 60 -12.39 5.52 -7.95
N VAL A 61 -13.37 4.63 -7.76
CA VAL A 61 -13.29 3.23 -8.19
C VAL A 61 -13.19 3.15 -9.72
N GLU A 62 -13.91 3.98 -10.47
CA GLU A 62 -13.79 4.03 -11.94
C GLU A 62 -12.39 4.46 -12.41
N VAL A 63 -11.70 5.32 -11.67
CA VAL A 63 -10.29 5.66 -11.94
C VAL A 63 -9.38 4.48 -11.63
N LEU A 64 -9.58 3.83 -10.49
CA LEU A 64 -8.76 2.69 -10.06
C LEU A 64 -8.90 1.48 -11.00
N ARG A 65 -10.08 1.23 -11.56
CA ARG A 65 -10.34 0.14 -12.52
C ARG A 65 -9.56 0.26 -13.84
N LYS A 66 -9.04 1.44 -14.15
CA LYS A 66 -8.21 1.68 -15.35
C LYS A 66 -6.74 1.34 -15.14
N ALA A 67 -6.34 1.04 -13.91
CA ALA A 67 -4.97 0.72 -13.56
C ALA A 67 -4.77 -0.80 -13.45
N ASP A 68 -3.72 -1.32 -14.07
CA ASP A 68 -3.34 -2.74 -13.96
C ASP A 68 -2.78 -3.06 -12.56
N VAL A 69 -2.17 -2.06 -11.92
CA VAL A 69 -1.49 -2.19 -10.62
C VAL A 69 -1.77 -0.98 -9.75
N VAL A 70 -2.17 -1.23 -8.51
CA VAL A 70 -2.32 -0.20 -7.48
C VAL A 70 -1.61 -0.60 -6.20
N GLY A 71 -1.22 0.38 -5.40
CA GLY A 71 -0.78 0.15 -4.04
C GLY A 71 -1.96 0.11 -3.08
N PHE A 72 -1.86 -0.75 -2.07
CA PHE A 72 -2.88 -0.94 -1.04
C PHE A 72 -2.29 -0.84 0.36
N ASP A 73 -3.01 -0.19 1.26
CA ASP A 73 -2.72 -0.16 2.70
C ASP A 73 -4.00 0.10 3.49
N THR A 74 -4.00 -0.24 4.78
CA THR A 74 -5.08 0.14 5.70
C THR A 74 -4.52 0.87 6.91
N GLU A 75 -5.34 1.75 7.51
CA GLU A 75 -4.97 2.44 8.73
C GLU A 75 -6.10 2.30 9.76
N THR A 76 -5.68 2.07 11.01
CA THR A 76 -6.56 2.08 12.18
C THR A 76 -6.19 3.27 13.06
N ARG A 77 -7.04 3.63 13.99
CA ARG A 77 -6.65 4.53 15.08
C ARG A 77 -5.51 3.90 15.90
N PRO A 78 -4.48 4.67 16.28
CA PRO A 78 -3.45 4.17 17.18
C PRO A 78 -4.07 3.68 18.50
N SER A 79 -3.64 2.48 18.95
CA SER A 79 -3.99 1.94 20.27
C SER A 79 -2.86 2.22 21.25
N PHE A 80 -3.16 2.88 22.36
CA PHE A 80 -2.19 3.21 23.41
C PHE A 80 -2.40 2.36 24.69
N ARG A 81 -3.47 1.55 24.74
CA ARG A 81 -3.77 0.68 25.86
C ARG A 81 -3.69 -0.79 25.42
N LYS A 82 -3.11 -1.64 26.27
CA LYS A 82 -3.07 -3.09 26.02
C LYS A 82 -4.50 -3.65 25.94
N GLY A 83 -4.78 -4.38 24.87
CA GLY A 83 -6.11 -4.98 24.62
C GLY A 83 -7.12 -4.08 23.91
N GLU A 84 -6.77 -2.82 23.64
CA GLU A 84 -7.60 -1.93 22.84
C GLU A 84 -7.42 -2.24 21.35
N HIS A 85 -8.52 -2.55 20.67
CA HIS A 85 -8.54 -2.85 19.23
C HIS A 85 -9.49 -1.88 18.52
N HIS A 86 -8.97 -1.22 17.50
CA HIS A 86 -9.78 -0.33 16.67
C HIS A 86 -10.09 -1.00 15.32
N LYS A 87 -11.25 -0.66 14.76
CA LYS A 87 -11.61 -1.07 13.40
C LYS A 87 -10.78 -0.28 12.38
N VAL A 88 -10.71 -0.79 11.16
CA VAL A 88 -10.12 -0.04 10.03
C VAL A 88 -10.91 1.26 9.85
N ALA A 89 -10.19 2.38 9.87
CA ALA A 89 -10.75 3.71 9.67
C ALA A 89 -10.54 4.21 8.23
N LEU A 90 -9.47 3.75 7.59
CA LEU A 90 -9.04 4.20 6.27
C LEU A 90 -8.57 3.02 5.43
N ILE A 91 -9.01 2.97 4.16
CA ILE A 91 -8.37 2.18 3.10
C ILE A 91 -7.67 3.15 2.17
N GLN A 92 -6.40 2.87 1.87
CA GLN A 92 -5.61 3.62 0.91
C GLN A 92 -5.42 2.81 -0.35
N LEU A 93 -5.79 3.38 -1.50
CA LEU A 93 -5.55 2.81 -2.82
C LEU A 93 -4.92 3.88 -3.71
N SER A 94 -3.83 3.54 -4.41
CA SER A 94 -3.10 4.53 -5.19
C SER A 94 -2.52 3.98 -6.48
N THR A 95 -2.63 4.80 -7.51
CA THR A 95 -1.85 4.68 -8.75
C THR A 95 -0.54 5.46 -8.60
N SER A 96 0.25 5.60 -9.69
CA SER A 96 1.43 6.48 -9.74
C SER A 96 1.08 7.96 -9.50
N ASP A 97 -0.12 8.40 -9.89
CA ASP A 97 -0.48 9.81 -10.02
C ASP A 97 -1.51 10.29 -9.01
N ILE A 98 -2.28 9.35 -8.44
CA ILE A 98 -3.36 9.69 -7.51
C ILE A 98 -3.47 8.66 -6.40
N CYS A 99 -3.65 9.16 -5.17
CA CYS A 99 -3.89 8.36 -3.98
C CYS A 99 -5.29 8.68 -3.44
N PHE A 100 -6.14 7.68 -3.34
CA PHE A 100 -7.46 7.76 -2.74
C PHE A 100 -7.43 7.26 -1.30
N LEU A 101 -7.95 8.08 -0.39
CA LEU A 101 -8.08 7.79 1.03
C LEU A 101 -9.57 7.57 1.37
N PHE A 102 -10.01 6.32 1.33
CA PHE A 102 -11.41 5.95 1.62
C PHE A 102 -11.64 5.94 3.13
N ARG A 103 -12.42 6.87 3.63
CA ARG A 103 -12.78 6.97 5.05
C ARG A 103 -13.86 5.95 5.41
N VAL A 104 -13.47 4.67 5.55
CA VAL A 104 -14.42 3.58 5.82
C VAL A 104 -15.12 3.69 7.18
N ASN A 105 -14.58 4.46 8.10
CA ASN A 105 -15.28 4.84 9.33
C ASN A 105 -16.51 5.74 9.08
N LYS A 106 -16.60 6.41 7.91
CA LYS A 106 -17.76 7.26 7.51
C LYS A 106 -18.66 6.58 6.49
N ILE A 107 -18.07 5.96 5.48
CA ILE A 107 -18.83 5.41 4.33
C ILE A 107 -18.99 3.90 4.38
N GLY A 108 -18.38 3.21 5.36
CA GLY A 108 -18.29 1.76 5.38
C GLY A 108 -17.43 1.21 4.23
N VAL A 109 -17.69 -0.05 3.87
CA VAL A 109 -17.16 -0.68 2.66
C VAL A 109 -18.36 -1.02 1.75
N PRO A 110 -18.85 -0.06 0.95
CA PRO A 110 -19.98 -0.30 0.06
C PRO A 110 -19.65 -1.32 -1.02
N GLN A 111 -20.68 -1.97 -1.61
CA GLN A 111 -20.54 -3.08 -2.55
C GLN A 111 -19.58 -2.74 -3.71
N VAL A 112 -19.62 -1.54 -4.26
CA VAL A 112 -18.75 -1.12 -5.36
C VAL A 112 -17.26 -1.12 -4.97
N LEU A 113 -16.93 -0.80 -3.72
CA LEU A 113 -15.56 -0.90 -3.20
C LEU A 113 -15.20 -2.34 -2.87
N ALA A 114 -16.16 -3.10 -2.30
CA ALA A 114 -16.01 -4.52 -2.02
C ALA A 114 -15.73 -5.31 -3.31
N ASP A 115 -16.48 -5.06 -4.37
CA ASP A 115 -16.29 -5.69 -5.69
C ASP A 115 -14.92 -5.35 -6.27
N TYR A 116 -14.45 -4.11 -6.11
CA TYR A 116 -13.10 -3.72 -6.55
C TYR A 116 -12.01 -4.43 -5.76
N LEU A 117 -12.18 -4.59 -4.45
CA LEU A 117 -11.21 -5.33 -3.62
C LEU A 117 -11.21 -6.83 -3.92
N ALA A 118 -12.31 -7.38 -4.39
CA ALA A 118 -12.42 -8.78 -4.80
C ALA A 118 -11.98 -9.04 -6.25
N ASP A 119 -11.85 -8.01 -7.08
CA ASP A 119 -11.47 -8.11 -8.49
C ASP A 119 -9.99 -8.52 -8.62
N ASP A 120 -9.69 -9.58 -9.36
CA ASP A 120 -8.34 -10.10 -9.60
C ASP A 120 -7.67 -9.56 -10.88
N HIS A 121 -8.38 -8.79 -11.71
CA HIS A 121 -7.85 -8.19 -12.92
C HIS A 121 -6.88 -7.03 -12.61
N CYS A 122 -7.08 -6.32 -11.49
CA CYS A 122 -6.17 -5.28 -11.02
C CYS A 122 -5.32 -5.83 -9.87
N LEU A 123 -4.00 -5.78 -10.00
CA LEU A 123 -3.09 -6.18 -8.92
C LEU A 123 -3.03 -5.12 -7.83
N LYS A 124 -3.24 -5.54 -6.59
CA LYS A 124 -3.15 -4.68 -5.41
C LYS A 124 -1.94 -5.08 -4.59
N ILE A 125 -0.92 -4.23 -4.56
CA ILE A 125 0.33 -4.51 -3.86
C ILE A 125 0.31 -3.88 -2.48
N GLY A 126 0.50 -4.69 -1.46
CA GLY A 126 0.58 -4.23 -0.09
C GLY A 126 1.71 -4.90 0.68
N LEU A 127 1.95 -4.41 1.89
CA LEU A 127 2.89 -4.99 2.84
C LEU A 127 2.16 -5.43 4.08
N SER A 128 2.32 -6.70 4.47
CA SER A 128 1.57 -7.34 5.56
C SER A 128 0.05 -7.41 5.30
N THR A 129 -0.32 -7.64 4.05
CA THR A 129 -1.72 -7.65 3.58
C THR A 129 -2.61 -8.63 4.34
N GLN A 130 -2.06 -9.72 4.89
CA GLN A 130 -2.81 -10.66 5.72
C GLN A 130 -3.33 -10.03 7.02
N ASP A 131 -2.55 -9.12 7.62
CA ASP A 131 -2.97 -8.40 8.82
C ASP A 131 -4.04 -7.36 8.47
N ASP A 132 -3.89 -6.66 7.33
CA ASP A 132 -4.89 -5.74 6.81
C ASP A 132 -6.23 -6.46 6.58
N PHE A 133 -6.22 -7.63 5.94
CA PHE A 133 -7.44 -8.41 5.72
C PHE A 133 -8.08 -8.92 7.01
N ARG A 134 -7.28 -9.35 7.98
CA ARG A 134 -7.80 -9.73 9.30
C ARG A 134 -8.50 -8.56 9.99
N GLN A 135 -8.02 -7.34 9.80
CA GLN A 135 -8.69 -6.16 10.34
C GLN A 135 -9.92 -5.78 9.49
N LEU A 136 -9.80 -5.87 8.17
CA LEU A 136 -10.87 -5.54 7.25
C LEU A 136 -12.07 -6.51 7.36
N SER A 137 -11.83 -7.80 7.62
CA SER A 137 -12.89 -8.80 7.85
C SER A 137 -13.78 -8.52 9.07
N LYS A 138 -13.37 -7.62 9.95
CA LYS A 138 -14.20 -7.15 11.07
C LYS A 138 -15.24 -6.11 10.66
N VAL A 139 -15.15 -5.58 9.45
CA VAL A 139 -16.02 -4.52 8.92
C VAL A 139 -16.68 -4.88 7.60
N THR A 140 -16.25 -5.94 6.94
CA THR A 140 -16.81 -6.43 5.66
C THR A 140 -16.42 -7.88 5.41
N ASP A 141 -17.26 -8.63 4.69
CA ASP A 141 -17.02 -10.02 4.28
C ASP A 141 -16.32 -10.12 2.90
N VAL A 142 -15.59 -9.11 2.49
CA VAL A 142 -14.88 -9.09 1.20
C VAL A 142 -13.81 -10.18 1.13
N ALA A 143 -13.93 -11.06 0.13
CA ALA A 143 -12.86 -11.95 -0.26
C ALA A 143 -11.83 -11.18 -1.12
N PRO A 144 -10.54 -11.10 -0.70
CA PRO A 144 -9.54 -10.32 -1.44
C PRO A 144 -9.18 -11.01 -2.76
N GLY A 145 -9.17 -10.25 -3.88
CA GLY A 145 -8.77 -10.67 -5.21
C GLY A 145 -7.58 -9.86 -5.75
N GLY A 146 -6.65 -10.51 -6.46
CA GLY A 146 -5.51 -9.85 -7.11
C GLY A 146 -4.48 -9.22 -6.15
N PHE A 147 -4.40 -9.67 -4.89
CA PHE A 147 -3.46 -9.10 -3.93
C PHE A 147 -2.08 -9.75 -3.99
N VAL A 148 -1.06 -8.90 -3.94
CA VAL A 148 0.35 -9.30 -3.95
C VAL A 148 1.02 -8.81 -2.67
N GLU A 149 1.56 -9.75 -1.89
CA GLU A 149 2.35 -9.45 -0.68
C GLU A 149 3.77 -9.06 -1.06
N LEU A 150 4.13 -7.81 -0.79
CA LEU A 150 5.42 -7.26 -1.15
C LEU A 150 6.59 -8.02 -0.55
N GLN A 151 6.50 -8.42 0.72
CA GLN A 151 7.57 -9.14 1.41
C GLN A 151 7.91 -10.47 0.71
N LYS A 152 6.88 -11.19 0.24
CA LYS A 152 7.08 -12.43 -0.53
C LYS A 152 7.67 -12.17 -1.92
N MET A 153 7.26 -11.07 -2.52
CA MET A 153 7.70 -10.69 -3.86
C MET A 153 9.18 -10.29 -3.87
N VAL A 154 9.63 -9.44 -2.94
CA VAL A 154 11.02 -8.99 -2.90
C VAL A 154 12.00 -10.10 -2.52
N GLY A 155 11.56 -11.12 -1.79
CA GLY A 155 12.35 -12.31 -1.51
C GLY A 155 12.83 -13.06 -2.77
N ARG A 156 12.07 -12.98 -3.88
CA ARG A 156 12.48 -13.55 -5.19
C ARG A 156 13.67 -12.82 -5.80
N TYR A 157 13.99 -11.63 -5.34
CA TYR A 157 15.13 -10.79 -5.76
C TYR A 157 16.26 -10.81 -4.73
N ASN A 158 16.24 -11.79 -3.81
CA ASN A 158 17.22 -11.95 -2.74
C ASN A 158 17.27 -10.80 -1.72
N ILE A 159 16.20 -10.00 -1.62
CA ILE A 159 16.09 -8.97 -0.61
C ILE A 159 15.55 -9.62 0.66
N SER A 160 16.33 -9.58 1.75
CA SER A 160 15.97 -10.17 3.05
C SER A 160 15.25 -9.20 3.99
N ASP A 161 15.34 -7.89 3.71
CA ASP A 161 14.63 -6.90 4.51
C ASP A 161 13.11 -6.98 4.28
N ILE A 162 12.35 -6.94 5.39
CA ILE A 162 10.89 -7.05 5.38
C ILE A 162 10.18 -5.73 5.71
N SER A 163 10.91 -4.70 6.16
CA SER A 163 10.31 -3.41 6.46
C SER A 163 10.14 -2.58 5.19
N LEU A 164 8.97 -1.97 5.04
CA LEU A 164 8.65 -1.14 3.88
C LEU A 164 9.72 -0.07 3.59
N GLN A 165 10.21 0.61 4.63
CA GLN A 165 11.21 1.67 4.47
C GLN A 165 12.52 1.16 3.90
N LYS A 166 12.97 -0.02 4.33
CA LYS A 166 14.20 -0.63 3.85
C LYS A 166 14.04 -1.21 2.44
N ILE A 167 12.93 -1.92 2.19
CA ILE A 167 12.59 -2.41 0.85
C ILE A 167 12.58 -1.22 -0.14
N PHE A 168 11.90 -0.13 0.22
CA PHE A 168 11.84 1.07 -0.60
C PHE A 168 13.24 1.67 -0.86
N ALA A 169 14.06 1.76 0.18
CA ALA A 169 15.42 2.27 0.08
C ALA A 169 16.30 1.42 -0.86
N ILE A 170 16.19 0.09 -0.77
CA ILE A 170 16.92 -0.83 -1.65
C ILE A 170 16.49 -0.68 -3.10
N LEU A 171 15.17 -0.56 -3.35
CA LEU A 171 14.62 -0.53 -4.71
C LEU A 171 14.82 0.81 -5.42
N PHE A 172 14.70 1.93 -4.69
CA PHE A 172 14.61 3.27 -5.27
C PHE A 172 15.76 4.19 -4.86
N ASN A 173 16.66 3.75 -3.97
CA ASN A 173 17.73 4.58 -3.41
C ASN A 173 17.23 5.90 -2.78
N GLN A 174 16.05 5.83 -2.15
CA GLN A 174 15.36 6.94 -1.51
C GLN A 174 14.73 6.47 -0.20
N LYS A 175 14.41 7.40 0.72
CA LYS A 175 13.69 7.07 1.95
C LYS A 175 12.30 7.66 1.98
N ILE A 176 11.36 6.92 2.57
CA ILE A 176 10.00 7.39 2.88
C ILE A 176 9.94 7.95 4.30
N SER A 177 9.15 9.01 4.49
CA SER A 177 8.94 9.61 5.81
C SER A 177 8.17 8.67 6.74
N LYS A 178 8.50 8.70 8.02
CA LYS A 178 7.76 8.02 9.10
C LYS A 178 6.82 8.97 9.86
N SER A 179 6.82 10.27 9.55
CA SER A 179 6.20 11.31 10.37
C SER A 179 4.68 11.18 10.56
N GLN A 180 3.98 10.38 9.73
CA GLN A 180 2.53 10.26 9.78
C GLN A 180 2.01 8.96 10.41
N ARG A 181 2.84 8.19 11.11
CA ARG A 181 2.44 6.93 11.76
C ARG A 181 1.44 7.09 12.90
N LEU A 182 1.34 8.27 13.49
CA LEU A 182 0.49 8.55 14.65
C LEU A 182 -0.75 9.38 14.30
N THR A 183 -1.12 9.48 13.04
CA THR A 183 -2.31 10.23 12.62
C THR A 183 -3.58 9.49 13.08
N ASN A 184 -4.47 10.24 13.74
CA ASN A 184 -5.79 9.73 14.11
C ASN A 184 -6.73 9.86 12.90
N TRP A 185 -6.98 8.77 12.19
CA TRP A 185 -7.83 8.72 11.01
C TRP A 185 -9.33 8.69 11.31
N GLU A 186 -9.73 8.66 12.58
CA GLU A 186 -11.13 8.73 13.00
C GLU A 186 -11.66 10.16 13.14
N CYS A 187 -10.81 11.18 13.14
CA CYS A 187 -11.19 12.59 13.24
C CYS A 187 -11.68 13.18 11.92
#